data_0b635692949bc78ae14a6f54f9e735c1
#
_entry.id   0b635692949bc78ae14a6f54f9e735c1
#
_cell.length_a   1.000
_cell.length_b   1.000
_cell.length_c   1.000
_cell.angle_alpha   90.00
_cell.angle_beta   90.00
_cell.angle_gamma   90.00
#
_symmetry.space_group_name_H-M   'P 1'
#
loop_
_entity.id
_entity.type
_entity.pdbx_description
1 polymer ?
#
loop_
_entity_poly.entity_id
_entity_poly.type
_entity_poly.pdbx_seq_one_letter_code
_entity_poly.pdbx_strand_id
1 'polypeptide(L)'
;LNFRALEQSDVRSLQRLFMESLSDLIRRERFEDADLLDEEVARLNTTIQDHFDDDTVQLYIVEEDGIIVGAGALLPPNDIISGNIQIERGAIELGSVYVSPRMQRRGVGQYLLEEMMREISDRGKDVFYLDAGFPSAQAYWQKRLGEPSHILEHYWGPGASHMIWRVNIKQGT
;
A
#
# COMPACT_ATOMS: atom_id res chain seq x y z
N LEU A 1 19.61 1.65 1.43
CA LEU A 1 18.28 1.09 1.71
C LEU A 1 18.35 -0.43 1.72
N ASN A 2 17.65 -1.05 2.63
CA ASN A 2 17.55 -2.50 2.74
C ASN A 2 16.09 -2.92 2.80
N PHE A 3 15.70 -3.83 1.90
CA PHE A 3 14.33 -4.37 1.80
C PHE A 3 14.33 -5.80 2.36
N ARG A 4 13.40 -6.08 3.26
CA ARG A 4 13.25 -7.41 3.86
C ARG A 4 11.86 -7.62 4.43
N ALA A 5 11.53 -8.89 4.72
CA ALA A 5 10.28 -9.22 5.38
C ALA A 5 10.25 -8.69 6.82
N LEU A 6 9.05 -8.40 7.29
CA LEU A 6 8.81 -7.97 8.67
C LEU A 6 9.14 -9.08 9.66
N GLU A 7 9.87 -8.76 10.71
CA GLU A 7 10.12 -9.63 11.85
C GLU A 7 9.35 -9.16 13.09
N GLN A 8 9.16 -10.05 14.05
CA GLN A 8 8.41 -9.73 15.28
C GLN A 8 8.98 -8.51 16.01
N SER A 9 10.31 -8.39 16.04
CA SER A 9 10.99 -7.26 16.68
C SER A 9 10.74 -5.91 16.00
N ASP A 10 10.25 -5.91 14.77
CA ASP A 10 9.98 -4.69 13.99
C ASP A 10 8.60 -4.09 14.27
N VAL A 11 7.69 -4.84 14.88
CA VAL A 11 6.26 -4.48 14.94
C VAL A 11 6.04 -3.09 15.53
N ARG A 12 6.67 -2.77 16.64
CA ARG A 12 6.51 -1.46 17.28
C ARG A 12 6.99 -0.31 16.40
N SER A 13 8.12 -0.50 15.73
CA SER A 13 8.68 0.50 14.82
C SER A 13 7.79 0.69 13.59
N LEU A 14 7.22 -0.41 13.07
CA LEU A 14 6.29 -0.35 11.96
C LEU A 14 4.98 0.36 12.35
N GLN A 15 4.43 0.06 13.53
CA GLN A 15 3.24 0.75 14.04
C GLN A 15 3.48 2.25 14.19
N ARG A 16 4.68 2.64 14.62
CA ARG A 16 5.06 4.05 14.69
C ARG A 16 5.13 4.70 13.31
N LEU A 17 5.70 4.00 12.33
CA LEU A 17 5.72 4.48 10.94
C LEU A 17 4.30 4.70 10.40
N PHE A 18 3.40 3.74 10.62
CA PHE A 18 2.00 3.86 10.19
C PHE A 18 1.32 5.05 10.85
N MET A 19 1.49 5.22 12.17
CA MET A 19 0.87 6.31 12.91
C MET A 19 1.37 7.67 12.38
N GLU A 20 2.67 7.83 12.19
CA GLU A 20 3.25 9.06 11.68
C GLU A 20 2.76 9.35 10.26
N SER A 21 2.77 8.34 9.39
CA SER A 21 2.38 8.49 7.99
C SER A 21 0.90 8.81 7.83
N LEU A 22 0.04 8.11 8.57
CA LEU A 22 -1.41 8.34 8.53
C LEU A 22 -1.79 9.69 9.13
N SER A 23 -1.17 10.07 10.25
CA SER A 23 -1.42 11.37 10.87
C SER A 23 -1.04 12.50 9.94
N ASP A 24 0.11 12.38 9.26
CA ASP A 24 0.56 13.36 8.28
C ASP A 24 -0.39 13.44 7.08
N LEU A 25 -0.82 12.29 6.56
CA LEU A 25 -1.74 12.21 5.43
C LEU A 25 -3.09 12.85 5.76
N ILE A 26 -3.68 12.48 6.89
CA ILE A 26 -4.98 12.99 7.33
C ILE A 26 -4.92 14.52 7.52
N ARG A 27 -3.84 15.03 8.13
CA ARG A 27 -3.65 16.46 8.31
C ARG A 27 -3.51 17.20 6.97
N ARG A 28 -2.72 16.66 6.03
CA ARG A 28 -2.50 17.29 4.71
C ARG A 28 -3.78 17.28 3.86
N GLU A 29 -4.55 16.22 3.93
CA GLU A 29 -5.80 16.09 3.18
C GLU A 29 -6.98 16.79 3.88
N ARG A 30 -6.78 17.30 5.09
CA ARG A 30 -7.78 18.01 5.88
C ARG A 30 -9.06 17.22 6.13
N PHE A 31 -8.91 15.90 6.38
CA PHE A 31 -10.06 15.08 6.76
C PHE A 31 -10.55 15.44 8.15
N GLU A 32 -11.87 15.59 8.28
CA GLU A 32 -12.53 15.94 9.54
C GLU A 32 -13.11 14.73 10.27
N ASP A 33 -13.04 13.53 9.67
CA ASP A 33 -13.53 12.31 10.28
C ASP A 33 -12.58 11.88 11.41
N ALA A 34 -13.06 12.04 12.65
CA ALA A 34 -12.27 11.71 13.84
C ALA A 34 -11.96 10.21 13.98
N ASP A 35 -12.77 9.34 13.35
CA ASP A 35 -12.61 7.90 13.45
C ASP A 35 -11.67 7.32 12.37
N LEU A 36 -11.36 8.09 11.34
CA LEU A 36 -10.59 7.63 10.19
C LEU A 36 -9.20 7.11 10.58
N LEU A 37 -8.49 7.83 11.44
CA LEU A 37 -7.15 7.41 11.90
C LEU A 37 -7.23 6.09 12.65
N ASP A 38 -8.19 5.95 13.57
CA ASP A 38 -8.35 4.75 14.38
C ASP A 38 -8.72 3.56 13.51
N GLU A 39 -9.61 3.74 12.53
CA GLU A 39 -10.02 2.70 11.59
C GLU A 39 -8.83 2.22 10.73
N GLU A 40 -8.05 3.13 10.19
CA GLU A 40 -6.89 2.80 9.37
C GLU A 40 -5.79 2.12 10.18
N VAL A 41 -5.53 2.59 11.40
CA VAL A 41 -4.56 1.95 12.31
C VAL A 41 -5.01 0.54 12.67
N ALA A 42 -6.30 0.34 12.96
CA ALA A 42 -6.86 -0.98 13.26
C ALA A 42 -6.69 -1.94 12.07
N ARG A 43 -6.96 -1.46 10.85
CA ARG A 43 -6.78 -2.24 9.63
C ARG A 43 -5.31 -2.65 9.41
N LEU A 44 -4.39 -1.72 9.64
CA LEU A 44 -2.95 -2.00 9.50
C LEU A 44 -2.47 -2.98 10.58
N ASN A 45 -2.98 -2.88 11.80
CA ASN A 45 -2.66 -3.85 12.86
C ASN A 45 -3.16 -5.25 12.52
N THR A 46 -4.33 -5.36 11.87
CA THR A 46 -4.82 -6.65 11.36
C THR A 46 -3.86 -7.20 10.29
N THR A 47 -3.38 -6.37 9.39
CA THR A 47 -2.42 -6.78 8.36
C THR A 47 -1.10 -7.26 8.99
N ILE A 48 -0.62 -6.60 10.04
CA ILE A 48 0.56 -7.05 10.78
C ILE A 48 0.32 -8.44 11.39
N GLN A 49 -0.81 -8.64 12.04
CA GLN A 49 -1.17 -9.93 12.63
C GLN A 49 -1.24 -11.02 11.57
N ASP A 50 -1.89 -10.73 10.45
CA ASP A 50 -2.03 -11.67 9.34
C ASP A 50 -0.68 -12.05 8.74
N HIS A 51 0.29 -11.14 8.69
CA HIS A 51 1.64 -11.45 8.22
C HIS A 51 2.26 -12.63 9.00
N PHE A 52 1.99 -12.73 10.29
CA PHE A 52 2.53 -13.82 11.12
C PHE A 52 1.64 -15.05 11.13
N ASP A 53 0.34 -14.92 10.83
CA ASP A 53 -0.64 -16.00 10.97
C ASP A 53 -1.16 -16.55 9.64
N ASP A 54 -0.99 -15.84 8.53
CA ASP A 54 -1.61 -16.16 7.24
C ASP A 54 -0.55 -16.11 6.12
N ASP A 55 -0.28 -17.25 5.51
CA ASP A 55 0.71 -17.38 4.44
C ASP A 55 0.40 -16.53 3.20
N THR A 56 -0.85 -16.07 3.04
CA THR A 56 -1.24 -15.23 1.89
C THR A 56 -0.96 -13.76 2.09
N VAL A 57 -0.53 -13.36 3.29
CA VAL A 57 -0.22 -11.97 3.62
C VAL A 57 1.25 -11.84 3.97
N GLN A 58 1.96 -10.96 3.28
CA GLN A 58 3.38 -10.71 3.53
C GLN A 58 3.62 -9.21 3.64
N LEU A 59 4.13 -8.78 4.78
CA LEU A 59 4.59 -7.40 4.99
C LEU A 59 6.10 -7.33 4.82
N TYR A 60 6.51 -6.31 4.09
CA TYR A 60 7.92 -5.98 3.87
C TYR A 60 8.21 -4.60 4.42
N ILE A 61 9.44 -4.39 4.82
CA ILE A 61 9.92 -3.10 5.26
C ILE A 61 11.15 -2.67 4.47
N VAL A 62 11.35 -1.37 4.41
CA VAL A 62 12.59 -0.75 3.95
C VAL A 62 13.23 -0.06 5.15
N GLU A 63 14.48 -0.38 5.39
CA GLU A 63 15.23 0.28 6.46
C GLU A 63 16.45 1.01 5.90
N GLU A 64 16.84 2.06 6.59
CA GLU A 64 18.06 2.80 6.35
C GLU A 64 18.71 3.04 7.70
N ASP A 65 19.96 2.58 7.85
CA ASP A 65 20.72 2.69 9.10
C ASP A 65 19.97 2.12 10.32
N GLY A 66 19.27 1.01 10.10
CA GLY A 66 18.52 0.33 11.17
C GLY A 66 17.17 0.97 11.51
N ILE A 67 16.75 1.99 10.77
CA ILE A 67 15.47 2.69 10.98
C ILE A 67 14.51 2.31 9.85
N ILE A 68 13.28 1.90 10.21
CA ILE A 68 12.25 1.60 9.22
C ILE A 68 11.75 2.92 8.61
N VAL A 69 11.91 3.06 7.30
CA VAL A 69 11.55 4.26 6.55
C VAL A 69 10.42 4.03 5.55
N GLY A 70 10.07 2.79 5.29
CA GLY A 70 8.97 2.44 4.40
C GLY A 70 8.45 1.05 4.65
N ALA A 71 7.24 0.78 4.15
CA ALA A 71 6.60 -0.53 4.27
C ALA A 71 5.61 -0.74 3.13
N GLY A 72 5.37 -2.01 2.81
CA GLY A 72 4.35 -2.43 1.85
C GLY A 72 3.93 -3.87 2.10
N ALA A 73 2.74 -4.23 1.66
CA ALA A 73 2.19 -5.56 1.84
C ALA A 73 1.82 -6.18 0.50
N LEU A 74 2.03 -7.49 0.39
CA LEU A 74 1.42 -8.34 -0.63
C LEU A 74 0.33 -9.17 0.05
N LEU A 75 -0.88 -9.09 -0.46
CA LEU A 75 -2.03 -9.73 0.14
C LEU A 75 -3.08 -10.03 -0.92
N PRO A 76 -4.10 -10.87 -0.60
CA PRO A 76 -5.23 -11.04 -1.51
C PRO A 76 -5.95 -9.71 -1.74
N PRO A 77 -6.50 -9.48 -2.94
CA PRO A 77 -7.23 -8.23 -3.21
C PRO A 77 -8.34 -7.98 -2.20
N ASN A 78 -8.43 -6.73 -1.75
CA ASN A 78 -9.45 -6.31 -0.80
C ASN A 78 -10.86 -6.34 -1.42
N ASP A 79 -11.88 -6.14 -0.59
CA ASP A 79 -13.28 -6.24 -1.00
C ASP A 79 -13.68 -5.16 -2.01
N ILE A 80 -13.06 -3.99 -1.99
CA ILE A 80 -13.33 -2.95 -2.98
C ILE A 80 -12.88 -3.42 -4.36
N ILE A 81 -11.68 -3.98 -4.44
CA ILE A 81 -11.17 -4.51 -5.71
C ILE A 81 -12.01 -5.70 -6.17
N SER A 82 -12.12 -6.73 -5.33
CA SER A 82 -12.80 -7.97 -5.72
C SER A 82 -14.30 -7.81 -5.92
N GLY A 83 -14.90 -6.85 -5.24
CA GLY A 83 -16.34 -6.58 -5.35
C GLY A 83 -16.73 -5.71 -6.53
N ASN A 84 -15.80 -5.06 -7.20
CA ASN A 84 -16.09 -4.10 -8.26
C ASN A 84 -15.50 -4.46 -9.62
N ILE A 85 -14.46 -5.31 -9.64
CA ILE A 85 -13.85 -5.75 -10.90
C ILE A 85 -13.62 -7.26 -10.86
N GLN A 86 -13.49 -7.84 -12.05
CA GLN A 86 -13.16 -9.26 -12.17
C GLN A 86 -11.66 -9.45 -12.05
N ILE A 87 -11.25 -10.36 -11.17
CA ILE A 87 -9.84 -10.64 -10.91
C ILE A 87 -9.51 -12.12 -11.17
N GLU A 88 -8.25 -12.41 -11.45
CA GLU A 88 -7.75 -13.76 -11.65
C GLU A 88 -7.72 -14.52 -10.32
N ARG A 89 -7.82 -15.84 -10.40
CA ARG A 89 -7.60 -16.70 -9.24
C ARG A 89 -6.16 -16.55 -8.76
N GLY A 90 -5.97 -16.36 -7.46
CA GLY A 90 -4.65 -16.13 -6.88
C GLY A 90 -4.07 -14.75 -7.16
N ALA A 91 -4.92 -13.78 -7.50
CA ALA A 91 -4.51 -12.40 -7.70
C ALA A 91 -3.85 -11.82 -6.45
N ILE A 92 -2.89 -10.93 -6.65
CA ILE A 92 -2.14 -10.25 -5.59
C ILE A 92 -2.46 -8.76 -5.60
N GLU A 93 -2.72 -8.22 -4.42
CA GLU A 93 -2.77 -6.79 -4.19
C GLU A 93 -1.44 -6.31 -3.60
N LEU A 94 -0.94 -5.18 -4.07
CA LEU A 94 0.08 -4.40 -3.39
C LEU A 94 -0.65 -3.33 -2.56
N GLY A 95 -0.57 -3.46 -1.26
CA GLY A 95 -1.30 -2.57 -0.35
C GLY A 95 -0.44 -2.11 0.81
N SER A 96 -1.03 -1.29 1.67
CA SER A 96 -0.38 -0.76 2.89
C SER A 96 0.98 -0.14 2.61
N VAL A 97 1.10 0.62 1.52
CA VAL A 97 2.35 1.27 1.12
C VAL A 97 2.47 2.61 1.84
N TYR A 98 3.48 2.71 2.68
CA TYR A 98 3.76 3.92 3.43
C TYR A 98 5.25 4.22 3.41
N VAL A 99 5.58 5.51 3.30
CA VAL A 99 6.94 6.02 3.41
C VAL A 99 6.95 7.08 4.50
N SER A 100 7.96 7.04 5.37
CA SER A 100 8.11 8.03 6.43
C SER A 100 8.01 9.45 5.85
N PRO A 101 7.21 10.34 6.47
CA PRO A 101 7.13 11.73 6.02
C PRO A 101 8.48 12.43 5.92
N ARG A 102 9.43 12.03 6.78
CA ARG A 102 10.79 12.59 6.79
C ARG A 102 11.62 12.15 5.61
N MET A 103 11.23 11.05 4.96
CA MET A 103 12.00 10.40 3.89
C MET A 103 11.31 10.48 2.53
N GLN A 104 10.19 11.18 2.43
CA GLN A 104 9.51 11.37 1.16
C GLN A 104 10.37 12.18 0.20
N ARG A 105 10.25 11.88 -1.09
CA ARG A 105 11.04 12.49 -2.18
C ARG A 105 12.54 12.15 -2.14
N ARG A 106 12.93 11.11 -1.40
CA ARG A 106 14.32 10.60 -1.36
C ARG A 106 14.48 9.25 -2.06
N GLY A 107 13.49 8.86 -2.88
CA GLY A 107 13.57 7.62 -3.64
C GLY A 107 13.16 6.36 -2.87
N VAL A 108 12.74 6.46 -1.62
CA VAL A 108 12.31 5.30 -0.82
C VAL A 108 11.09 4.63 -1.44
N GLY A 109 10.09 5.41 -1.86
CA GLY A 109 8.88 4.88 -2.49
C GLY A 109 9.16 4.15 -3.79
N GLN A 110 10.04 4.69 -4.62
CA GLN A 110 10.45 4.05 -5.87
C GLN A 110 11.20 2.75 -5.61
N TYR A 111 12.14 2.77 -4.68
CA TYR A 111 12.89 1.58 -4.27
C TYR A 111 11.96 0.49 -3.75
N LEU A 112 11.03 0.86 -2.86
CA LEU A 112 10.05 -0.06 -2.30
C LEU A 112 9.20 -0.70 -3.41
N LEU A 113 8.67 0.11 -4.33
CA LEU A 113 7.85 -0.39 -5.44
C LEU A 113 8.63 -1.38 -6.31
N GLU A 114 9.86 -1.06 -6.66
CA GLU A 114 10.72 -1.94 -7.46
C GLU A 114 10.98 -3.28 -6.77
N GLU A 115 11.29 -3.25 -5.48
CA GLU A 115 11.51 -4.48 -4.70
C GLU A 115 10.23 -5.30 -4.55
N MET A 116 9.08 -4.66 -4.33
CA MET A 116 7.79 -5.34 -4.28
C MET A 116 7.45 -6.00 -5.61
N MET A 117 7.71 -5.32 -6.72
CA MET A 117 7.49 -5.92 -8.05
C MET A 117 8.40 -7.12 -8.31
N ARG A 118 9.64 -7.09 -7.83
CA ARG A 118 10.52 -8.27 -7.89
C ARG A 118 9.95 -9.44 -7.10
N GLU A 119 9.46 -9.17 -5.88
CA GLU A 119 8.82 -10.21 -5.07
C GLU A 119 7.62 -10.83 -5.78
N ILE A 120 6.77 -10.03 -6.40
CA ILE A 120 5.63 -10.50 -7.17
C ILE A 120 6.10 -11.38 -8.34
N SER A 121 7.09 -10.91 -9.07
CA SER A 121 7.67 -11.63 -10.21
C SER A 121 8.30 -12.96 -9.76
N ASP A 122 9.03 -12.98 -8.65
CA ASP A 122 9.66 -14.17 -8.10
C ASP A 122 8.64 -15.22 -7.67
N ARG A 123 7.41 -14.83 -7.37
CA ARG A 123 6.29 -15.73 -7.10
C ARG A 123 5.63 -16.28 -8.37
N GLY A 124 6.17 -15.93 -9.55
CA GLY A 124 5.63 -16.35 -10.85
C GLY A 124 4.40 -15.56 -11.28
N LYS A 125 4.18 -14.38 -10.72
CA LYS A 125 3.06 -13.52 -11.08
C LYS A 125 3.52 -12.35 -11.95
N ASP A 126 2.72 -12.00 -12.94
CA ASP A 126 2.99 -10.89 -13.86
C ASP A 126 2.13 -9.67 -13.58
N VAL A 127 1.07 -9.83 -12.80
CA VAL A 127 0.04 -8.82 -12.58
C VAL A 127 -0.18 -8.65 -11.09
N PHE A 128 -0.35 -7.40 -10.68
CA PHE A 128 -0.84 -7.08 -9.34
C PHE A 128 -1.91 -5.98 -9.42
N TYR A 129 -2.65 -5.85 -8.34
CA TYR A 129 -3.68 -4.83 -8.19
C TYR A 129 -3.28 -3.86 -7.08
N LEU A 130 -3.74 -2.63 -7.22
CA LEU A 130 -3.50 -1.59 -6.24
C LEU A 130 -4.68 -0.64 -6.31
N ASP A 131 -5.08 -0.10 -5.17
CA ASP A 131 -6.16 0.88 -5.12
C ASP A 131 -5.85 2.06 -4.21
N ALA A 132 -6.55 3.17 -4.41
CA ALA A 132 -6.36 4.38 -3.62
C ALA A 132 -7.64 5.18 -3.52
N GLY A 133 -7.98 5.60 -2.31
CA GLY A 133 -9.11 6.48 -2.03
C GLY A 133 -8.69 7.91 -1.67
N PHE A 134 -7.48 8.10 -1.13
CA PHE A 134 -6.98 9.44 -0.80
C PHE A 134 -6.46 10.17 -2.04
N PRO A 135 -6.82 11.45 -2.24
CA PRO A 135 -6.38 12.20 -3.41
C PRO A 135 -4.86 12.24 -3.61
N SER A 136 -4.08 12.39 -2.55
CA SER A 136 -2.62 12.41 -2.66
C SER A 136 -2.05 11.05 -3.07
N ALA A 137 -2.64 9.95 -2.59
CA ALA A 137 -2.26 8.61 -3.00
C ALA A 137 -2.61 8.37 -4.47
N GLN A 138 -3.78 8.82 -4.91
CA GLN A 138 -4.20 8.73 -6.30
C GLN A 138 -3.23 9.46 -7.22
N ALA A 139 -2.84 10.69 -6.87
CA ALA A 139 -1.86 11.46 -7.64
C ALA A 139 -0.50 10.78 -7.67
N TYR A 140 -0.05 10.23 -6.55
CA TYR A 140 1.20 9.50 -6.44
C TYR A 140 1.24 8.30 -7.40
N TRP A 141 0.18 7.48 -7.40
CA TRP A 141 0.12 6.30 -8.24
C TRP A 141 -0.08 6.63 -9.71
N GLN A 142 -0.87 7.66 -10.04
CA GLN A 142 -1.00 8.13 -11.42
C GLN A 142 0.35 8.54 -12.01
N LYS A 143 1.18 9.19 -11.23
CA LYS A 143 2.52 9.60 -11.66
C LYS A 143 3.43 8.40 -11.93
N ARG A 144 3.32 7.35 -11.14
CA ARG A 144 4.21 6.18 -11.23
C ARG A 144 3.70 5.08 -12.14
N LEU A 145 2.39 4.88 -12.20
CA LEU A 145 1.76 3.75 -12.88
C LEU A 145 0.90 4.17 -14.06
N GLY A 146 0.71 5.47 -14.27
CA GLY A 146 -0.20 5.99 -15.28
C GLY A 146 -1.65 6.03 -14.80
N GLU A 147 -2.57 6.16 -15.73
CA GLU A 147 -3.98 6.27 -15.39
C GLU A 147 -4.51 4.97 -14.77
N PRO A 148 -5.47 5.08 -13.83
CA PRO A 148 -6.07 3.90 -13.25
C PRO A 148 -6.83 3.08 -14.29
N SER A 149 -6.89 1.76 -14.06
CA SER A 149 -7.67 0.85 -14.92
C SER A 149 -9.16 1.04 -14.72
N HIS A 150 -9.58 1.40 -13.51
CA HIS A 150 -10.97 1.59 -13.14
C HIS A 150 -11.10 2.77 -12.18
N ILE A 151 -12.14 3.57 -12.39
CA ILE A 151 -12.50 4.66 -11.49
C ILE A 151 -13.91 4.39 -10.98
N LEU A 152 -14.06 4.27 -9.65
CA LEU A 152 -15.35 4.12 -9.00
C LEU A 152 -15.81 5.53 -8.59
N GLU A 153 -16.53 6.19 -9.48
CA GLU A 153 -16.97 7.57 -9.26
C GLU A 153 -17.94 7.66 -8.10
N HIS A 154 -17.78 8.70 -7.30
CA HIS A 154 -18.64 8.97 -6.13
C HIS A 154 -18.69 7.84 -5.09
N TYR A 155 -17.69 6.96 -5.08
CA TYR A 155 -17.65 5.82 -4.17
C TYR A 155 -17.72 6.24 -2.69
N TRP A 156 -17.01 7.32 -2.35
CA TRP A 156 -16.94 7.84 -0.99
C TRP A 156 -17.85 9.05 -0.76
N GLY A 157 -18.64 9.40 -1.76
CA GLY A 157 -19.53 10.54 -1.74
C GLY A 157 -19.37 11.39 -3.01
N PRO A 158 -20.16 12.48 -3.17
CA PRO A 158 -20.08 13.32 -4.36
C PRO A 158 -18.67 13.83 -4.65
N GLY A 159 -18.13 13.53 -5.83
CA GLY A 159 -16.80 13.95 -6.25
C GLY A 159 -15.64 13.20 -5.60
N ALA A 160 -15.91 12.22 -4.75
CA ALA A 160 -14.88 11.45 -4.05
C ALA A 160 -14.78 10.03 -4.64
N SER A 161 -13.97 9.89 -5.69
CA SER A 161 -13.78 8.62 -6.37
C SER A 161 -12.77 7.71 -5.68
N HIS A 162 -12.88 6.41 -5.97
CA HIS A 162 -11.87 5.41 -5.63
C HIS A 162 -11.25 4.91 -6.92
N MET A 163 -9.93 4.75 -6.94
CA MET A 163 -9.21 4.34 -8.14
C MET A 163 -8.57 2.98 -7.94
N ILE A 164 -8.63 2.15 -8.99
CA ILE A 164 -8.05 0.81 -9.02
C ILE A 164 -7.10 0.72 -10.21
N TRP A 165 -5.89 0.19 -9.98
CA TRP A 165 -4.92 -0.12 -11.01
C TRP A 165 -4.74 -1.64 -11.12
N ARG A 166 -4.79 -2.14 -12.34
CA ARG A 166 -4.31 -3.45 -12.69
C ARG A 166 -2.98 -3.26 -13.41
N VAL A 167 -1.90 -3.70 -12.81
CA VAL A 167 -0.55 -3.45 -13.31
C VAL A 167 0.05 -4.73 -13.85
N ASN A 168 0.47 -4.72 -15.11
CA ASN A 168 1.24 -5.81 -15.71
C ASN A 168 2.73 -5.46 -15.65
N ILE A 169 3.49 -6.21 -14.88
CA ILE A 169 4.90 -5.93 -14.64
C ILE A 169 5.73 -6.02 -15.92
N LYS A 170 5.37 -6.95 -16.82
CA LYS A 170 6.10 -7.15 -18.09
C LYS A 170 5.91 -6.03 -19.08
N GLN A 171 4.81 -5.27 -18.97
CA GLN A 171 4.46 -4.16 -19.87
C GLN A 171 4.73 -2.80 -19.24
N GLY A 172 4.99 -2.74 -17.94
CA GLY A 172 5.03 -1.52 -17.14
C GLY A 172 6.40 -0.92 -16.92
N THR A 173 7.29 -1.04 -17.84
CA THR A 173 8.62 -0.45 -17.70
C THR A 173 8.60 1.09 -17.77
#